data_f43aaca4fb3a00f313091c49e1297a89
#
_entry.id   f43aaca4fb3a00f313091c49e1297a89
#
_cell.length_a   1.000
_cell.length_b   1.000
_cell.length_c   1.000
_cell.angle_alpha   90.00
_cell.angle_beta   90.00
_cell.angle_gamma   90.00
#
_symmetry.space_group_name_H-M   'P 1'
#
loop_
_entity.id
_entity.type
_entity.pdbx_description
1 polymer ?
#
loop_
_entity_poly.entity_id
_entity_poly.type
_entity_poly.pdbx_seq_one_letter_code
_entity_poly.pdbx_strand_id
1 'polypeptide(L)'
;MKNIRKISVFLLRAAGVCALCAALLAGWYLLENREVTREAKFLFAGTKEDADCSILLSGDTCVVIDTGEEEDAPHILELLKDNKVEKINCLILTHPDKDHIGGASYLLDQIPVVQVLAPYFEGEKPLYQELLARLEEKRIPVETMPRDRLFTYGDLDIRVFPPEKFHYDKSNDYSLAVLVKHGDIHLFYAGDAEKERLGELLKLDLPAIDVYKTAHHGRNSKRGVELIEALKPEYAVVTAQEPENEIREAFKENGTQVYTTVNLDVVFVSDGAGISPVLKE
;
A
#
# COMPACT_ATOMS: atom_id res chain seq x y z
N MET A 1 -39.87 -35.81 28.88
CA MET A 1 -39.54 -34.40 29.13
C MET A 1 -38.07 -34.03 28.93
N LYS A 2 -37.09 -34.81 29.37
CA LYS A 2 -35.63 -34.53 29.22
C LYS A 2 -35.16 -34.44 27.74
N ASN A 3 -35.70 -35.24 26.83
CA ASN A 3 -35.30 -35.27 25.41
C ASN A 3 -35.84 -34.03 24.62
N ILE A 4 -37.04 -33.54 24.94
CA ILE A 4 -37.60 -32.36 24.29
C ILE A 4 -36.81 -31.10 24.62
N ARG A 5 -36.32 -30.96 25.87
CA ARG A 5 -35.42 -29.85 26.26
C ARG A 5 -34.07 -29.87 25.53
N LYS A 6 -33.49 -31.07 25.30
CA LYS A 6 -32.22 -31.18 24.57
C LYS A 6 -32.37 -30.81 23.09
N ILE A 7 -33.48 -31.19 22.45
CA ILE A 7 -33.81 -30.85 21.07
C ILE A 7 -34.01 -29.33 20.92
N SER A 8 -34.75 -28.70 21.83
CA SER A 8 -34.99 -27.25 21.79
C SER A 8 -33.72 -26.42 21.98
N VAL A 9 -32.80 -26.86 22.87
CA VAL A 9 -31.51 -26.20 23.04
C VAL A 9 -30.61 -26.39 21.83
N PHE A 10 -30.64 -27.54 21.17
CA PHE A 10 -29.89 -27.79 19.95
C PHE A 10 -30.41 -26.92 18.79
N LEU A 11 -31.73 -26.81 18.60
CA LEU A 11 -32.35 -25.97 17.59
C LEU A 11 -32.08 -24.47 17.82
N LEU A 12 -32.09 -24.01 19.07
CA LEU A 12 -31.72 -22.63 19.43
C LEU A 12 -30.24 -22.31 19.12
N ARG A 13 -29.34 -23.24 19.40
CA ARG A 13 -27.92 -23.07 19.06
C ARG A 13 -27.69 -23.08 17.55
N ALA A 14 -28.34 -23.99 16.82
CA ALA A 14 -28.26 -24.03 15.36
C ALA A 14 -28.79 -22.74 14.72
N ALA A 15 -29.94 -22.22 15.19
CA ALA A 15 -30.49 -20.95 14.74
C ALA A 15 -29.55 -19.76 15.03
N GLY A 16 -28.89 -19.75 16.20
CA GLY A 16 -27.89 -18.73 16.55
C GLY A 16 -26.67 -18.75 15.62
N VAL A 17 -26.17 -19.95 15.29
CA VAL A 17 -25.04 -20.09 14.33
C VAL A 17 -25.45 -19.64 12.93
N CYS A 18 -26.64 -20.04 12.46
CA CYS A 18 -27.13 -19.60 11.16
C CYS A 18 -27.31 -18.08 11.08
N ALA A 19 -27.84 -17.45 12.14
CA ALA A 19 -27.99 -15.99 12.20
C ALA A 19 -26.63 -15.27 12.18
N LEU A 20 -25.61 -15.81 12.90
CA LEU A 20 -24.26 -15.27 12.88
C LEU A 20 -23.61 -15.41 11.49
N CYS A 21 -23.74 -16.56 10.85
CA CYS A 21 -23.25 -16.77 9.48
C CYS A 21 -23.92 -15.83 8.47
N ALA A 22 -25.25 -15.66 8.59
CA ALA A 22 -25.99 -14.74 7.73
C ALA A 22 -25.55 -13.27 7.94
N ALA A 23 -25.32 -12.85 9.20
CA ALA A 23 -24.82 -11.52 9.51
C ALA A 23 -23.38 -11.29 8.98
N LEU A 24 -22.52 -12.29 9.08
CA LEU A 24 -21.17 -12.24 8.53
C LEU A 24 -21.19 -12.16 6.99
N LEU A 25 -22.03 -12.98 6.34
CA LEU A 25 -22.19 -12.95 4.88
C LEU A 25 -22.79 -11.61 4.40
N ALA A 26 -23.78 -11.08 5.11
CA ALA A 26 -24.36 -9.77 4.79
C ALA A 26 -23.32 -8.65 5.02
N GLY A 27 -22.56 -8.70 6.09
CA GLY A 27 -21.47 -7.76 6.36
C GLY A 27 -20.38 -7.81 5.27
N TRP A 28 -19.98 -9.00 4.87
CA TRP A 28 -19.04 -9.20 3.77
C TRP A 28 -19.59 -8.67 2.44
N TYR A 29 -20.85 -9.00 2.10
CA TYR A 29 -21.52 -8.51 0.89
C TYR A 29 -21.62 -6.98 0.85
N LEU A 30 -21.95 -6.34 1.99
CA LEU A 30 -22.01 -4.87 2.09
C LEU A 30 -20.63 -4.22 1.96
N LEU A 31 -19.58 -4.84 2.46
CA LEU A 31 -18.20 -4.36 2.31
C LEU A 31 -17.74 -4.49 0.86
N GLU A 32 -18.04 -5.60 0.21
CA GLU A 32 -17.60 -5.87 -1.16
C GLU A 32 -18.35 -5.02 -2.21
N ASN A 33 -19.62 -4.63 -1.91
CA ASN A 33 -20.45 -3.82 -2.79
C ASN A 33 -20.66 -2.39 -2.23
N ARG A 34 -19.70 -1.87 -1.47
CA ARG A 34 -19.76 -0.49 -0.99
C ARG A 34 -19.68 0.46 -2.18
N GLU A 35 -20.71 1.28 -2.39
CA GLU A 35 -20.67 2.32 -3.41
C GLU A 35 -19.58 3.33 -3.11
N VAL A 36 -18.78 3.65 -4.12
CA VAL A 36 -17.82 4.75 -4.08
C VAL A 36 -18.58 6.04 -4.25
N THR A 37 -18.42 6.94 -3.31
CA THR A 37 -19.15 8.22 -3.29
C THR A 37 -18.29 9.41 -3.70
N ARG A 38 -16.96 9.22 -3.78
CA ARG A 38 -16.00 10.29 -4.00
C ARG A 38 -14.91 9.83 -4.96
N GLU A 39 -14.41 10.78 -5.74
CA GLU A 39 -13.19 10.61 -6.53
C GLU A 39 -12.00 10.35 -5.61
N ALA A 40 -11.13 9.44 -6.01
CA ALA A 40 -9.84 9.22 -5.37
C ALA A 40 -8.69 9.68 -6.26
N LYS A 41 -7.63 10.20 -5.63
CA LYS A 41 -6.37 10.56 -6.31
C LYS A 41 -5.23 9.73 -5.75
N PHE A 42 -4.39 9.26 -6.65
CA PHE A 42 -3.19 8.50 -6.36
C PHE A 42 -2.01 9.26 -6.96
N LEU A 43 -1.24 9.93 -6.07
CA LEU A 43 -0.08 10.71 -6.48
C LEU A 43 1.18 9.91 -6.17
N PHE A 44 2.05 9.79 -7.13
CA PHE A 44 3.40 9.28 -6.97
C PHE A 44 4.34 10.47 -7.09
N ALA A 45 4.98 10.82 -5.99
CA ALA A 45 5.78 12.04 -5.90
C ALA A 45 7.02 11.97 -6.80
N GLY A 46 7.32 13.07 -7.44
CA GLY A 46 8.57 13.28 -8.17
C GLY A 46 9.73 13.39 -7.19
N THR A 47 10.60 12.41 -7.19
CA THR A 47 11.81 12.37 -6.38
C THR A 47 13.04 12.79 -7.18
N LYS A 48 14.13 13.20 -6.53
CA LYS A 48 15.35 13.63 -7.24
C LYS A 48 16.11 12.46 -7.82
N GLU A 49 16.10 11.35 -7.11
CA GLU A 49 16.72 10.07 -7.48
C GLU A 49 15.70 8.95 -7.31
N ASP A 50 16.16 7.69 -7.36
CA ASP A 50 15.30 6.53 -7.15
C ASP A 50 14.83 6.49 -5.68
N ALA A 51 13.61 6.94 -5.42
CA ALA A 51 13.01 6.94 -4.09
C ALA A 51 11.49 6.85 -4.16
N ASP A 52 10.84 6.40 -3.09
CA ASP A 52 9.42 6.09 -3.06
C ASP A 52 8.63 7.03 -2.14
N CYS A 53 7.62 7.67 -2.71
CA CYS A 53 6.53 8.27 -1.95
C CYS A 53 5.24 8.26 -2.77
N SER A 54 4.18 7.72 -2.18
CA SER A 54 2.84 7.74 -2.78
C SER A 54 1.83 8.32 -1.81
N ILE A 55 0.98 9.23 -2.31
CA ILE A 55 -0.07 9.92 -1.55
C ILE A 55 -1.41 9.48 -2.11
N LEU A 56 -2.24 8.87 -1.27
CA LEU A 56 -3.56 8.36 -1.61
C LEU A 56 -4.61 9.22 -0.93
N LEU A 57 -5.49 9.80 -1.73
CA LEU A 57 -6.51 10.74 -1.25
C LEU A 57 -7.91 10.25 -1.60
N SER A 58 -8.83 10.26 -0.63
CA SER A 58 -10.25 10.02 -0.83
C SER A 58 -11.06 10.89 0.14
N GLY A 59 -11.74 11.90 -0.40
CA GLY A 59 -12.40 12.92 0.42
C GLY A 59 -11.40 13.63 1.34
N ASP A 60 -11.67 13.63 2.65
CA ASP A 60 -10.83 14.27 3.67
C ASP A 60 -9.77 13.32 4.25
N THR A 61 -9.58 12.14 3.65
CA THR A 61 -8.63 11.16 4.13
C THR A 61 -7.38 11.11 3.26
N CYS A 62 -6.23 10.99 3.92
CA CYS A 62 -4.93 10.89 3.30
C CYS A 62 -4.17 9.69 3.88
N VAL A 63 -3.70 8.81 3.01
CA VAL A 63 -2.75 7.75 3.35
C VAL A 63 -1.47 8.01 2.55
N VAL A 64 -0.33 7.89 3.20
CA VAL A 64 0.98 8.02 2.55
C VAL A 64 1.70 6.69 2.64
N ILE A 65 2.26 6.22 1.54
CA ILE A 65 3.12 5.05 1.47
C ILE A 65 4.52 5.52 1.14
N ASP A 66 5.44 5.34 2.09
CA ASP A 66 6.82 5.82 2.07
C ASP A 66 6.94 7.36 1.97
N THR A 67 8.15 7.89 2.09
CA THR A 67 8.39 9.33 2.25
C THR A 67 9.57 9.85 1.45
N GLY A 68 10.12 9.06 0.53
CA GLY A 68 11.32 9.42 -0.20
C GLY A 68 12.55 9.58 0.68
N GLU A 69 13.57 10.21 0.13
CA GLU A 69 14.72 10.68 0.88
C GLU A 69 14.42 11.99 1.64
N GLU A 70 15.31 12.38 2.55
CA GLU A 70 15.15 13.63 3.31
C GLU A 70 15.02 14.86 2.41
N GLU A 71 15.74 14.87 1.29
CA GLU A 71 15.73 15.98 0.34
C GLU A 71 14.46 16.06 -0.52
N ASP A 72 13.65 15.00 -0.58
CA ASP A 72 12.35 14.98 -1.27
C ASP A 72 11.21 15.49 -0.38
N ALA A 73 11.39 15.43 0.95
CA ALA A 73 10.35 15.74 1.92
C ALA A 73 9.73 17.15 1.78
N PRO A 74 10.47 18.23 1.43
CA PRO A 74 9.85 19.53 1.18
C PRO A 74 8.87 19.51 0.00
N HIS A 75 9.19 18.82 -1.10
CA HIS A 75 8.31 18.65 -2.25
C HIS A 75 7.08 17.81 -1.90
N ILE A 76 7.27 16.72 -1.17
CA ILE A 76 6.16 15.87 -0.68
C ILE A 76 5.20 16.69 0.21
N LEU A 77 5.74 17.53 1.10
CA LEU A 77 4.94 18.43 1.92
C LEU A 77 4.15 19.46 1.07
N GLU A 78 4.75 19.97 -0.01
CA GLU A 78 4.08 20.86 -0.95
C GLU A 78 2.91 20.16 -1.63
N LEU A 79 3.11 18.93 -2.12
CA LEU A 79 2.02 18.11 -2.70
C LEU A 79 0.87 17.88 -1.71
N LEU A 80 1.18 17.61 -0.44
CA LEU A 80 0.16 17.47 0.60
C LEU A 80 -0.62 18.77 0.80
N LYS A 81 0.07 19.92 0.85
CA LYS A 81 -0.56 21.25 1.01
C LYS A 81 -1.41 21.64 -0.20
N ASP A 82 -0.93 21.41 -1.41
CA ASP A 82 -1.64 21.70 -2.66
C ASP A 82 -2.95 20.93 -2.78
N ASN A 83 -2.96 19.71 -2.21
CA ASN A 83 -4.16 18.89 -2.10
C ASN A 83 -4.95 19.13 -0.80
N LYS A 84 -4.64 20.20 -0.03
CA LYS A 84 -5.33 20.62 1.19
C LYS A 84 -5.37 19.55 2.27
N VAL A 85 -4.33 18.73 2.36
CA VAL A 85 -4.20 17.71 3.39
C VAL A 85 -3.87 18.38 4.72
N GLU A 86 -4.75 18.24 5.70
CA GLU A 86 -4.54 18.78 7.06
C GLU A 86 -3.83 17.78 7.99
N LYS A 87 -3.94 16.49 7.67
CA LYS A 87 -3.30 15.40 8.43
C LYS A 87 -3.11 14.16 7.56
N ILE A 88 -2.11 13.37 7.86
CA ILE A 88 -1.92 12.02 7.33
C ILE A 88 -2.65 11.04 8.26
N ASN A 89 -3.71 10.39 7.76
CA ASN A 89 -4.49 9.42 8.54
C ASN A 89 -3.69 8.14 8.82
N CYS A 90 -2.86 7.73 7.87
CA CYS A 90 -1.97 6.59 8.00
C CYS A 90 -0.70 6.81 7.17
N LEU A 91 0.45 6.66 7.80
CA LEU A 91 1.72 6.55 7.11
C LEU A 91 2.13 5.07 7.10
N ILE A 92 2.28 4.50 5.92
CA ILE A 92 2.74 3.12 5.73
C ILE A 92 4.22 3.19 5.31
N LEU A 93 5.10 2.64 6.13
CA LEU A 93 6.52 2.50 5.82
C LEU A 93 6.75 1.08 5.33
N THR A 94 7.13 0.91 4.07
CA THR A 94 7.26 -0.43 3.47
C THR A 94 8.44 -1.18 4.05
N HIS A 95 9.61 -0.53 4.15
CA HIS A 95 10.82 -1.09 4.76
C HIS A 95 11.77 0.04 5.20
N PRO A 96 12.82 -0.25 5.99
CA PRO A 96 13.59 0.77 6.70
C PRO A 96 14.73 1.40 5.90
N ASP A 97 14.68 1.42 4.57
CA ASP A 97 15.75 2.01 3.75
C ASP A 97 15.55 3.51 3.55
N LYS A 98 16.64 4.23 3.35
CA LYS A 98 16.71 5.68 3.35
C LYS A 98 15.80 6.32 2.30
N ASP A 99 15.76 5.75 1.13
CA ASP A 99 14.95 6.16 -0.02
C ASP A 99 13.44 5.91 0.16
N HIS A 100 13.04 5.31 1.29
CA HIS A 100 11.64 5.08 1.70
C HIS A 100 11.25 5.83 2.97
N ILE A 101 12.17 5.93 3.95
CA ILE A 101 11.85 6.54 5.24
C ILE A 101 12.57 7.87 5.49
N GLY A 102 13.43 8.31 4.56
CA GLY A 102 14.30 9.48 4.76
C GLY A 102 13.55 10.76 5.05
N GLY A 103 12.45 10.99 4.36
CA GLY A 103 11.60 12.17 4.56
C GLY A 103 10.69 12.14 5.77
N ALA A 104 10.53 10.97 6.43
CA ALA A 104 9.53 10.77 7.47
C ALA A 104 9.69 11.75 8.65
N SER A 105 10.89 11.89 9.19
CA SER A 105 11.15 12.79 10.33
C SER A 105 10.80 14.24 10.02
N TYR A 106 11.09 14.71 8.82
CA TYR A 106 10.71 16.05 8.38
C TYR A 106 9.19 16.21 8.32
N LEU A 107 8.48 15.27 7.69
CA LEU A 107 7.02 15.31 7.57
C LEU A 107 6.33 15.25 8.94
N LEU A 108 6.82 14.44 9.86
CA LEU A 108 6.31 14.36 11.24
C LEU A 108 6.38 15.70 11.99
N ASP A 109 7.25 16.62 11.61
CA ASP A 109 7.35 17.95 12.20
C ASP A 109 6.43 18.97 11.56
N GLN A 110 6.01 18.73 10.32
CA GLN A 110 5.28 19.70 9.52
C GLN A 110 3.77 19.42 9.46
N ILE A 111 3.36 18.16 9.57
CA ILE A 111 1.96 17.76 9.42
C ILE A 111 1.60 16.67 10.45
N PRO A 112 0.41 16.73 11.08
CA PRO A 112 -0.03 15.68 11.98
C PRO A 112 -0.13 14.31 11.29
N VAL A 113 0.42 13.27 11.91
CA VAL A 113 0.28 11.86 11.51
C VAL A 113 -0.48 11.12 12.60
N VAL A 114 -1.57 10.43 12.23
CA VAL A 114 -2.46 9.77 13.18
C VAL A 114 -1.91 8.41 13.62
N GLN A 115 -1.37 7.63 12.68
CA GLN A 115 -0.74 6.33 12.94
C GLN A 115 0.28 5.97 11.88
N VAL A 116 1.17 5.07 12.23
CA VAL A 116 2.18 4.49 11.33
C VAL A 116 2.01 2.97 11.30
N LEU A 117 2.06 2.39 10.10
CA LEU A 117 2.21 0.96 9.89
C LEU A 117 3.63 0.69 9.42
N ALA A 118 4.29 -0.30 9.99
CA ALA A 118 5.67 -0.64 9.66
C ALA A 118 5.87 -2.18 9.68
N PRO A 119 6.85 -2.72 8.95
CA PRO A 119 7.20 -4.12 9.06
C PRO A 119 7.86 -4.41 10.40
N TYR A 120 7.84 -5.67 10.81
CA TYR A 120 8.77 -6.14 11.81
C TYR A 120 10.18 -6.12 11.21
N PHE A 121 11.14 -5.49 11.89
CA PHE A 121 12.52 -5.39 11.44
C PHE A 121 13.48 -5.48 12.63
N GLU A 122 14.39 -6.46 12.61
CA GLU A 122 15.39 -6.69 13.67
C GLU A 122 16.74 -6.03 13.40
N GLY A 123 16.95 -5.50 12.19
CA GLY A 123 18.24 -4.98 11.79
C GLY A 123 18.61 -3.65 12.47
N GLU A 124 19.90 -3.36 12.49
CA GLU A 124 20.42 -2.11 13.00
C GLU A 124 20.55 -1.10 11.84
N LYS A 125 19.54 -0.27 11.67
CA LYS A 125 19.58 0.90 10.77
C LYS A 125 19.41 2.17 11.59
N PRO A 126 20.45 3.00 11.74
CA PRO A 126 20.40 4.21 12.59
C PRO A 126 19.21 5.11 12.28
N LEU A 127 18.99 5.41 11.00
CA LEU A 127 17.85 6.24 10.55
C LEU A 127 16.49 5.70 11.00
N TYR A 128 16.28 4.37 10.94
CA TYR A 128 15.05 3.75 11.38
C TYR A 128 14.88 3.82 12.91
N GLN A 129 15.96 3.63 13.66
CA GLN A 129 15.92 3.76 15.12
C GLN A 129 15.65 5.19 15.56
N GLU A 130 16.24 6.19 14.89
CA GLU A 130 15.95 7.61 15.11
C GLU A 130 14.49 7.94 14.81
N LEU A 131 13.95 7.41 13.72
CA LEU A 131 12.54 7.58 13.36
C LEU A 131 11.61 6.96 14.42
N LEU A 132 11.88 5.73 14.88
CA LEU A 132 11.08 5.10 15.95
C LEU A 132 11.10 5.89 17.23
N ALA A 133 12.27 6.39 17.66
CA ALA A 133 12.41 7.24 18.84
C ALA A 133 11.60 8.54 18.71
N ARG A 134 11.58 9.14 17.50
CA ARG A 134 10.81 10.35 17.22
C ARG A 134 9.30 10.11 17.23
N LEU A 135 8.86 8.97 16.70
CA LEU A 135 7.45 8.56 16.75
C LEU A 135 6.98 8.35 18.21
N GLU A 136 7.83 7.75 19.03
CA GLU A 136 7.57 7.58 20.47
C GLU A 136 7.49 8.95 21.21
N GLU A 137 8.46 9.85 20.98
CA GLU A 137 8.46 11.22 21.53
C GLU A 137 7.16 11.96 21.20
N LYS A 138 6.72 11.86 19.94
CA LYS A 138 5.48 12.49 19.45
C LYS A 138 4.21 11.71 19.84
N ARG A 139 4.35 10.57 20.48
CA ARG A 139 3.25 9.65 20.86
C ARG A 139 2.38 9.24 19.69
N ILE A 140 3.00 9.05 18.53
CA ILE A 140 2.31 8.55 17.34
C ILE A 140 2.34 7.02 17.41
N PRO A 141 1.18 6.34 17.38
CA PRO A 141 1.12 4.91 17.46
C PRO A 141 1.78 4.26 16.21
N VAL A 142 2.69 3.33 16.46
CA VAL A 142 3.30 2.48 15.42
C VAL A 142 2.73 1.08 15.55
N GLU A 143 2.08 0.60 14.51
CA GLU A 143 1.60 -0.77 14.44
C GLU A 143 2.56 -1.60 13.58
N THR A 144 3.23 -2.56 14.21
CA THR A 144 4.01 -3.56 13.47
C THR A 144 3.07 -4.62 12.94
N MET A 145 3.12 -4.87 11.64
CA MET A 145 2.21 -5.77 10.94
C MET A 145 2.64 -7.23 11.09
N PRO A 146 1.99 -8.04 11.95
CA PRO A 146 2.35 -9.46 12.12
C PRO A 146 1.61 -10.41 11.16
N ARG A 147 0.58 -9.91 10.48
CA ARG A 147 -0.26 -10.61 9.52
C ARG A 147 -0.97 -9.62 8.62
N ASP A 148 -1.51 -10.09 7.52
CA ASP A 148 -2.31 -9.24 6.64
C ASP A 148 -3.55 -8.68 7.35
N ARG A 149 -3.86 -7.43 7.02
CA ARG A 149 -5.02 -6.70 7.56
C ARG A 149 -5.61 -5.75 6.53
N LEU A 150 -6.91 -5.61 6.61
CA LEU A 150 -7.68 -4.65 5.85
C LEU A 150 -7.98 -3.42 6.71
N PHE A 151 -7.70 -2.26 6.16
CA PHE A 151 -8.04 -0.94 6.71
C PHE A 151 -8.93 -0.21 5.71
N THR A 152 -9.81 0.67 6.21
CA THR A 152 -10.65 1.51 5.36
C THR A 152 -10.39 2.98 5.68
N TYR A 153 -10.04 3.76 4.66
CA TYR A 153 -9.78 5.19 4.73
C TYR A 153 -10.58 5.92 3.64
N GLY A 154 -11.63 6.65 4.03
CA GLY A 154 -12.56 7.22 3.07
C GLY A 154 -13.23 6.12 2.24
N ASP A 155 -13.14 6.19 0.93
CA ASP A 155 -13.64 5.15 0.00
C ASP A 155 -12.54 4.16 -0.42
N LEU A 156 -11.34 4.22 0.20
CA LEU A 156 -10.24 3.29 -0.05
C LEU A 156 -10.27 2.13 0.95
N ASP A 157 -10.26 0.91 0.43
CA ASP A 157 -9.97 -0.29 1.20
C ASP A 157 -8.51 -0.68 0.95
N ILE A 158 -7.72 -0.71 2.02
CA ILE A 158 -6.26 -0.90 1.96
C ILE A 158 -5.90 -2.18 2.70
N ARG A 159 -5.46 -3.19 1.97
CA ARG A 159 -4.96 -4.42 2.55
C ARG A 159 -3.44 -4.42 2.56
N VAL A 160 -2.87 -4.56 3.75
CA VAL A 160 -1.42 -4.58 3.95
C VAL A 160 -0.98 -6.02 4.21
N PHE A 161 0.00 -6.50 3.43
CA PHE A 161 0.58 -7.83 3.52
C PHE A 161 1.99 -7.73 4.07
N PRO A 162 2.25 -8.16 5.30
CA PRO A 162 3.61 -8.22 5.83
C PRO A 162 4.40 -9.38 5.23
N PRO A 163 5.73 -9.39 5.36
CA PRO A 163 6.57 -10.53 5.05
C PRO A 163 6.15 -11.77 5.83
N GLU A 164 6.29 -12.96 5.21
CA GLU A 164 5.94 -14.25 5.84
C GLU A 164 6.95 -14.66 6.94
N LYS A 165 8.21 -14.17 6.85
CA LYS A 165 9.29 -14.51 7.76
C LYS A 165 9.63 -13.35 8.69
N PHE A 166 10.21 -13.68 9.83
CA PHE A 166 10.76 -12.68 10.76
C PHE A 166 12.20 -12.26 10.41
N HIS A 167 12.91 -13.04 9.60
CA HIS A 167 14.29 -12.75 9.20
C HIS A 167 14.51 -12.94 7.70
N TYR A 168 15.15 -11.94 7.10
CA TYR A 168 15.61 -11.93 5.72
C TYR A 168 17.05 -11.39 5.67
N ASP A 169 17.84 -11.86 4.70
CA ASP A 169 19.21 -11.41 4.53
C ASP A 169 19.30 -9.96 4.04
N LYS A 170 18.27 -9.49 3.34
CA LYS A 170 18.19 -8.14 2.78
C LYS A 170 17.06 -7.33 3.40
N SER A 171 17.31 -6.03 3.65
CA SER A 171 16.30 -5.12 4.17
C SER A 171 15.09 -4.98 3.26
N ASN A 172 15.29 -5.03 1.94
CA ASN A 172 14.25 -4.94 0.93
C ASN A 172 13.19 -6.06 1.04
N ASP A 173 13.60 -7.27 1.44
CA ASP A 173 12.66 -8.39 1.61
C ASP A 173 11.77 -8.25 2.88
N TYR A 174 11.99 -7.22 3.72
CA TYR A 174 11.05 -6.84 4.77
C TYR A 174 9.89 -5.96 4.27
N SER A 175 9.81 -5.66 2.98
CA SER A 175 8.80 -4.77 2.41
C SER A 175 7.38 -5.22 2.71
N LEU A 176 6.59 -4.34 3.32
CA LEU A 176 5.14 -4.44 3.29
C LEU A 176 4.67 -4.30 1.85
N ALA A 177 3.81 -5.19 1.39
CA ALA A 177 3.06 -4.98 0.15
C ALA A 177 1.67 -4.45 0.48
N VAL A 178 1.15 -3.60 -0.40
CA VAL A 178 -0.13 -2.91 -0.17
C VAL A 178 -1.02 -3.08 -1.38
N LEU A 179 -2.23 -3.59 -1.17
CA LEU A 179 -3.31 -3.60 -2.15
C LEU A 179 -4.32 -2.54 -1.77
N VAL A 180 -4.55 -1.59 -2.67
CA VAL A 180 -5.55 -0.54 -2.52
C VAL A 180 -6.69 -0.83 -3.46
N LYS A 181 -7.91 -0.83 -2.93
CA LYS A 181 -9.16 -0.95 -3.69
C LYS A 181 -9.95 0.35 -3.58
N HIS A 182 -10.40 0.85 -4.73
CA HIS A 182 -11.34 1.98 -4.85
C HIS A 182 -12.46 1.61 -5.82
N GLY A 183 -13.61 1.19 -5.32
CA GLY A 183 -14.65 0.60 -6.16
C GLY A 183 -14.17 -0.69 -6.83
N ASP A 184 -14.14 -0.71 -8.16
CA ASP A 184 -13.64 -1.83 -8.96
C ASP A 184 -12.14 -1.71 -9.30
N ILE A 185 -11.51 -0.60 -8.93
CA ILE A 185 -10.11 -0.28 -9.27
C ILE A 185 -9.16 -0.79 -8.19
N HIS A 186 -8.06 -1.41 -8.62
CA HIS A 186 -7.04 -1.96 -7.74
C HIS A 186 -5.64 -1.44 -8.08
N LEU A 187 -4.95 -0.94 -7.05
CA LEU A 187 -3.54 -0.56 -7.14
C LEU A 187 -2.72 -1.51 -6.25
N PHE A 188 -1.56 -1.93 -6.72
CA PHE A 188 -0.66 -2.80 -5.96
C PHE A 188 0.72 -2.18 -5.81
N TYR A 189 1.22 -2.17 -4.59
CA TYR A 189 2.52 -1.67 -4.19
C TYR A 189 3.33 -2.81 -3.60
N ALA A 190 4.53 -3.05 -4.10
CA ALA A 190 5.37 -4.16 -3.64
C ALA A 190 6.56 -3.69 -2.77
N GLY A 191 6.68 -2.38 -2.50
CA GLY A 191 7.88 -1.81 -1.88
C GLY A 191 9.12 -2.14 -2.71
N ASP A 192 10.20 -2.50 -2.05
CA ASP A 192 11.43 -2.94 -2.70
C ASP A 192 11.63 -4.46 -2.64
N ALA A 193 10.50 -5.20 -2.59
CA ALA A 193 10.53 -6.65 -2.57
C ALA A 193 11.54 -7.22 -3.57
N GLU A 194 12.45 -8.04 -3.06
CA GLU A 194 13.43 -8.76 -3.86
C GLU A 194 13.09 -10.27 -3.94
N LYS A 195 14.10 -11.08 -4.16
CA LYS A 195 13.98 -12.51 -4.49
C LYS A 195 13.07 -13.30 -3.55
N GLU A 196 13.21 -13.15 -2.24
CA GLU A 196 12.43 -13.94 -1.28
C GLU A 196 11.03 -13.38 -1.16
N ARG A 197 10.91 -12.08 -0.95
CA ARG A 197 9.63 -11.40 -0.79
C ARG A 197 8.76 -11.47 -2.06
N LEU A 198 9.35 -11.26 -3.24
CA LEU A 198 8.64 -11.47 -4.52
C LEU A 198 8.10 -12.89 -4.65
N GLY A 199 8.84 -13.89 -4.15
CA GLY A 199 8.36 -15.27 -4.14
C GLY A 199 7.19 -15.54 -3.19
N GLU A 200 7.00 -14.70 -2.17
CA GLU A 200 5.81 -14.70 -1.32
C GLU A 200 4.65 -14.01 -2.03
N LEU A 201 4.90 -12.84 -2.65
CA LEU A 201 3.89 -12.06 -3.36
C LEU A 201 3.28 -12.82 -4.53
N LEU A 202 4.06 -13.63 -5.24
CA LEU A 202 3.59 -14.49 -6.33
C LEU A 202 2.59 -15.58 -5.90
N LYS A 203 2.46 -15.85 -4.58
CA LYS A 203 1.50 -16.83 -4.04
C LYS A 203 0.18 -16.17 -3.61
N LEU A 204 0.13 -14.85 -3.58
CA LEU A 204 -1.08 -14.14 -3.19
C LEU A 204 -2.16 -14.30 -4.27
N ASP A 205 -3.38 -14.56 -3.82
CA ASP A 205 -4.57 -14.50 -4.69
C ASP A 205 -5.01 -13.04 -4.79
N LEU A 206 -4.44 -12.34 -5.78
CA LEU A 206 -4.71 -10.93 -6.03
C LEU A 206 -5.78 -10.78 -7.11
N PRO A 207 -6.63 -9.73 -7.04
CA PRO A 207 -7.53 -9.38 -8.14
C PRO A 207 -6.73 -8.93 -9.39
N ALA A 208 -7.42 -8.63 -10.47
CA ALA A 208 -6.82 -7.88 -11.59
C ALA A 208 -6.30 -6.54 -11.06
N ILE A 209 -5.10 -6.15 -11.48
CA ILE A 209 -4.44 -4.92 -11.02
C ILE A 209 -4.44 -3.89 -12.14
N ASP A 210 -4.99 -2.70 -11.85
CA ASP A 210 -5.02 -1.61 -12.82
C ASP A 210 -3.69 -0.82 -12.80
N VAL A 211 -3.18 -0.51 -11.59
CA VAL A 211 -1.91 0.21 -11.44
C VAL A 211 -0.95 -0.57 -10.55
N TYR A 212 0.25 -0.80 -11.03
CA TYR A 212 1.32 -1.42 -10.27
C TYR A 212 2.46 -0.45 -9.99
N LYS A 213 2.70 -0.10 -8.71
CA LYS A 213 3.96 0.52 -8.30
C LYS A 213 5.03 -0.56 -8.28
N THR A 214 5.94 -0.45 -9.23
CA THR A 214 6.93 -1.48 -9.53
C THR A 214 7.85 -1.73 -8.34
N ALA A 215 8.11 -3.00 -8.05
CA ALA A 215 9.06 -3.39 -7.01
C ALA A 215 10.45 -2.83 -7.29
N HIS A 216 11.13 -2.36 -6.23
CA HIS A 216 12.54 -1.97 -6.22
C HIS A 216 12.90 -1.06 -7.40
N HIS A 217 12.10 0.01 -7.58
CA HIS A 217 12.26 1.06 -8.61
C HIS A 217 12.37 0.53 -10.06
N GLY A 218 11.89 -0.68 -10.32
CA GLY A 218 12.03 -1.32 -11.64
C GLY A 218 13.40 -1.94 -11.90
N ARG A 219 14.16 -2.23 -10.85
CA ARG A 219 15.43 -2.96 -10.96
C ARG A 219 15.20 -4.41 -11.36
N ASN A 220 16.13 -4.93 -12.15
CA ASN A 220 16.01 -6.25 -12.74
C ASN A 220 16.03 -7.37 -11.70
N SER A 221 15.02 -8.23 -11.81
CA SER A 221 15.00 -9.49 -11.09
C SER A 221 14.07 -10.46 -11.85
N LYS A 222 14.49 -11.72 -11.93
CA LYS A 222 13.67 -12.76 -12.58
C LYS A 222 12.27 -12.84 -11.96
N ARG A 223 12.14 -12.74 -10.65
CA ARG A 223 10.84 -12.78 -9.97
C ARG A 223 10.03 -11.48 -10.14
N GLY A 224 10.72 -10.36 -10.39
CA GLY A 224 10.06 -9.11 -10.78
C GLY A 224 9.35 -9.26 -12.12
N VAL A 225 9.99 -9.88 -13.10
CA VAL A 225 9.37 -10.23 -14.39
C VAL A 225 8.19 -11.18 -14.19
N GLU A 226 8.38 -12.29 -13.43
CA GLU A 226 7.31 -13.24 -13.10
C GLU A 226 6.09 -12.54 -12.43
N LEU A 227 6.33 -11.57 -11.55
CA LEU A 227 5.24 -10.81 -10.92
C LEU A 227 4.51 -9.90 -11.91
N ILE A 228 5.21 -9.21 -12.81
CA ILE A 228 4.60 -8.40 -13.87
C ILE A 228 3.73 -9.27 -14.78
N GLU A 229 4.24 -10.44 -15.19
CA GLU A 229 3.49 -11.39 -16.00
C GLU A 229 2.24 -11.96 -15.31
N ALA A 230 2.29 -12.10 -13.96
CA ALA A 230 1.15 -12.54 -13.17
C ALA A 230 0.10 -11.44 -12.97
N LEU A 231 0.53 -10.20 -12.69
CA LEU A 231 -0.35 -9.06 -12.43
C LEU A 231 -0.96 -8.49 -13.72
N LYS A 232 -0.21 -8.44 -14.82
CA LYS A 232 -0.58 -7.82 -16.11
C LYS A 232 -1.26 -6.45 -15.94
N PRO A 233 -0.63 -5.50 -15.25
CA PRO A 233 -1.27 -4.23 -14.94
C PRO A 233 -1.47 -3.40 -16.22
N GLU A 234 -2.55 -2.58 -16.26
CA GLU A 234 -2.76 -1.61 -17.34
C GLU A 234 -1.70 -0.51 -17.28
N TYR A 235 -1.42 -0.01 -16.07
CA TYR A 235 -0.43 1.03 -15.79
C TYR A 235 0.63 0.54 -14.82
N ALA A 236 1.88 0.98 -15.04
CA ALA A 236 2.95 0.79 -14.07
C ALA A 236 3.61 2.12 -13.72
N VAL A 237 3.95 2.30 -12.45
CA VAL A 237 4.76 3.41 -11.97
C VAL A 237 6.11 2.90 -11.53
N VAL A 238 7.15 3.46 -12.11
CA VAL A 238 8.56 3.17 -11.83
C VAL A 238 9.18 4.39 -11.19
N THR A 239 9.62 4.25 -9.96
CA THR A 239 10.22 5.32 -9.16
C THR A 239 11.72 5.43 -9.41
N ALA A 240 12.08 5.45 -10.68
CA ALA A 240 13.41 5.66 -11.25
C ALA A 240 13.27 6.43 -12.56
N GLN A 241 14.39 6.82 -13.15
CA GLN A 241 14.40 7.49 -14.45
C GLN A 241 13.86 6.57 -15.57
N GLU A 242 14.19 5.29 -15.51
CA GLU A 242 13.67 4.24 -16.39
C GLU A 242 13.78 2.87 -15.70
N PRO A 243 12.91 1.89 -16.02
CA PRO A 243 13.09 0.54 -15.54
C PRO A 243 14.27 -0.14 -16.24
N GLU A 244 14.91 -1.10 -15.57
CA GLU A 244 15.95 -1.93 -16.19
C GLU A 244 15.39 -2.79 -17.35
N ASN A 245 16.27 -3.23 -18.23
CA ASN A 245 15.90 -3.80 -19.54
C ASN A 245 14.85 -4.92 -19.47
N GLU A 246 15.03 -5.91 -18.61
CA GLU A 246 14.11 -7.07 -18.55
C GLU A 246 12.74 -6.67 -17.98
N ILE A 247 12.71 -5.74 -17.05
CA ILE A 247 11.46 -5.18 -16.50
C ILE A 247 10.73 -4.36 -17.56
N ARG A 248 11.46 -3.56 -18.33
CA ARG A 248 10.91 -2.78 -19.44
C ARG A 248 10.32 -3.66 -20.53
N GLU A 249 11.03 -4.71 -20.92
CA GLU A 249 10.53 -5.65 -21.95
C GLU A 249 9.29 -6.41 -21.42
N ALA A 250 9.26 -6.83 -20.16
CA ALA A 250 8.08 -7.48 -19.56
C ALA A 250 6.84 -6.57 -19.61
N PHE A 251 6.97 -5.29 -19.25
CA PHE A 251 5.87 -4.33 -19.38
C PHE A 251 5.41 -4.16 -20.82
N LYS A 252 6.36 -4.04 -21.77
CA LYS A 252 6.07 -3.89 -23.19
C LYS A 252 5.34 -5.11 -23.76
N GLU A 253 5.77 -6.32 -23.40
CA GLU A 253 5.13 -7.58 -23.84
C GLU A 253 3.70 -7.71 -23.31
N ASN A 254 3.42 -7.19 -22.10
CA ASN A 254 2.08 -7.14 -21.51
C ASN A 254 1.22 -6.00 -22.04
N GLY A 255 1.78 -5.04 -22.78
CA GLY A 255 1.08 -3.83 -23.23
C GLY A 255 0.85 -2.80 -22.12
N THR A 256 1.58 -2.90 -21.00
CA THR A 256 1.49 -1.99 -19.86
C THR A 256 2.03 -0.61 -20.22
N GLN A 257 1.30 0.46 -19.86
CA GLN A 257 1.77 1.83 -19.97
C GLN A 257 2.63 2.18 -18.73
N VAL A 258 3.89 2.60 -18.97
CA VAL A 258 4.86 2.88 -17.89
C VAL A 258 5.03 4.38 -17.70
N TYR A 259 4.96 4.82 -16.45
CA TYR A 259 5.23 6.19 -15.99
C TYR A 259 6.42 6.17 -15.04
N THR A 260 7.28 7.19 -15.12
CA THR A 260 8.47 7.33 -14.27
C THR A 260 8.37 8.60 -13.43
N THR A 261 8.92 8.59 -12.22
CA THR A 261 8.73 9.69 -11.26
C THR A 261 9.97 10.55 -11.00
N VAL A 262 11.14 10.24 -11.55
CA VAL A 262 12.33 11.08 -11.30
C VAL A 262 12.08 12.49 -11.82
N ASN A 263 12.04 13.46 -10.91
CA ASN A 263 11.72 14.87 -11.13
C ASN A 263 10.32 15.12 -11.77
N LEU A 264 9.40 14.17 -11.67
CA LEU A 264 8.06 14.26 -12.26
C LEU A 264 7.01 13.60 -11.37
N ASP A 265 6.00 14.37 -10.95
CA ASP A 265 4.84 13.80 -10.27
C ASP A 265 3.95 13.05 -11.26
N VAL A 266 3.58 11.85 -10.91
CA VAL A 266 2.60 11.05 -11.64
C VAL A 266 1.30 10.98 -10.84
N VAL A 267 0.18 11.36 -11.46
CA VAL A 267 -1.11 11.40 -10.78
C VAL A 267 -2.11 10.56 -11.55
N PHE A 268 -2.82 9.70 -10.83
CA PHE A 268 -4.00 8.99 -11.33
C PHE A 268 -5.24 9.46 -10.59
N VAL A 269 -6.36 9.49 -11.30
CA VAL A 269 -7.68 9.79 -10.74
C VAL A 269 -8.62 8.63 -11.04
N SER A 270 -9.38 8.22 -10.03
CA SER A 270 -10.36 7.16 -10.14
C SER A 270 -11.72 7.63 -9.63
N ASP A 271 -12.78 7.26 -10.36
CA ASP A 271 -14.17 7.42 -9.94
C ASP A 271 -14.75 6.12 -9.33
N GLY A 272 -13.91 5.09 -9.18
CA GLY A 272 -14.27 3.78 -8.66
C GLY A 272 -14.71 2.77 -9.72
N ALA A 273 -15.05 3.20 -10.92
CA ALA A 273 -15.35 2.33 -12.06
C ALA A 273 -14.24 2.36 -13.11
N GLY A 274 -13.46 3.44 -13.13
CA GLY A 274 -12.33 3.64 -14.00
C GLY A 274 -11.18 4.38 -13.31
N ILE A 275 -9.99 4.31 -13.90
CA ILE A 275 -8.81 5.05 -13.49
C ILE A 275 -8.08 5.60 -14.70
N SER A 276 -7.55 6.80 -14.60
CA SER A 276 -6.79 7.40 -15.68
C SER A 276 -5.67 8.31 -15.15
N PRO A 277 -4.53 8.38 -15.89
CA PRO A 277 -3.47 9.32 -15.55
C PRO A 277 -3.91 10.75 -15.85
N VAL A 278 -3.52 11.68 -14.98
CA VAL A 278 -3.65 13.12 -15.19
C VAL A 278 -2.35 13.60 -15.80
N LEU A 279 -2.36 13.86 -17.11
CA LEU A 279 -1.20 14.45 -17.78
C LEU A 279 -1.15 15.94 -17.42
N LYS A 280 -0.07 16.39 -16.75
CA LYS A 280 0.21 17.83 -16.64
C LYS A 280 0.66 18.31 -18.03
N GLU A 281 -0.08 19.28 -18.62
CA GLU A 281 0.33 20.01 -19.83
C GLU A 281 1.59 20.86 -19.59
#